data_2b491264d493ab78b0bce4f568c8e50a
#
_entry.id   2b491264d493ab78b0bce4f568c8e50a
#
_cell.length_a   1.000
_cell.length_b   1.000
_cell.length_c   1.000
_cell.angle_alpha   90.00
_cell.angle_beta   90.00
_cell.angle_gamma   90.00
#
_symmetry.space_group_name_H-M   'P 1'
#
loop_
_entity.id
_entity.type
_entity.pdbx_description
1 polymer ?
#
loop_
_entity_poly.entity_id
_entity_poly.type
_entity_poly.pdbx_seq_one_letter_code
_entity_poly.pdbx_strand_id
1 'polypeptide(L)'
;MKTIVIVDLQKDFYDPKGSLYVSGAETFPSRIAALVPEYDNVYFTLDWHPLNHCSFKQNGGIWPVHCLKYSWGASLPDEVLAAVDASRQHISYYHKGDRSYEEEYEAYRKITDNQLRLLKNSDEIAVCGLCGDYCVGLTIKRLIELGLKDRIVVLKDCTGSIDDGSTLEGIISENKLKTR
;
A
#
# COMPACT_ATOMS: atom_id res chain seq x y z
N MET A 1 8.48 7.42 17.57
CA MET A 1 8.71 7.19 16.13
C MET A 1 7.38 7.00 15.41
N LYS A 2 7.23 7.62 14.24
CA LYS A 2 6.06 7.44 13.38
C LYS A 2 6.45 6.74 12.08
N THR A 3 5.63 5.81 11.65
CA THR A 3 5.81 5.09 10.37
C THR A 3 4.61 5.32 9.46
N ILE A 4 4.85 5.58 8.19
CA ILE A 4 3.81 5.56 7.16
C ILE A 4 4.00 4.32 6.28
N VAL A 5 2.94 3.57 6.09
CA VAL A 5 2.84 2.42 5.18
C VAL A 5 2.04 2.88 3.96
N ILE A 6 2.72 3.04 2.85
CA ILE A 6 2.14 3.46 1.57
C ILE A 6 1.92 2.20 0.74
N VAL A 7 0.65 1.79 0.66
CA VAL A 7 0.27 0.53 0.03
C VAL A 7 0.04 0.76 -1.47
N ASP A 8 0.86 0.10 -2.28
CA ASP A 8 0.71 -0.04 -3.74
C ASP A 8 0.40 1.27 -4.48
N LEU A 9 1.05 2.36 -4.08
CA LEU A 9 0.91 3.64 -4.77
C LEU A 9 1.72 3.63 -6.07
N GLN A 10 1.33 2.75 -7.00
CA GLN A 10 2.00 2.51 -8.27
C GLN A 10 1.21 3.10 -9.44
N LYS A 11 1.89 3.44 -10.54
CA LYS A 11 1.28 4.15 -11.69
C LYS A 11 0.09 3.40 -12.30
N ASP A 12 0.11 2.07 -12.29
CA ASP A 12 -1.05 1.30 -12.78
C ASP A 12 -2.32 1.51 -11.97
N PHE A 13 -2.21 1.97 -10.72
CA PHE A 13 -3.36 2.20 -9.84
C PHE A 13 -3.75 3.69 -9.71
N TYR A 14 -2.77 4.61 -9.66
CA TYR A 14 -3.10 6.02 -9.42
C TYR A 14 -3.10 6.90 -10.68
N ASP A 15 -2.39 6.52 -11.75
CA ASP A 15 -2.34 7.31 -12.97
C ASP A 15 -3.54 6.97 -13.88
N PRO A 16 -4.25 7.98 -14.45
CA PRO A 16 -5.37 7.72 -15.34
C PRO A 16 -5.05 6.86 -16.58
N LYS A 17 -3.78 6.70 -16.92
CA LYS A 17 -3.30 5.80 -17.99
C LYS A 17 -2.97 4.39 -17.48
N GLY A 18 -3.04 4.17 -16.19
CA GLY A 18 -2.76 2.88 -15.55
C GLY A 18 -3.79 1.82 -15.91
N SER A 19 -3.36 0.57 -15.98
CA SER A 19 -4.21 -0.54 -16.42
C SER A 19 -5.30 -0.93 -15.41
N LEU A 20 -5.13 -0.53 -14.13
CA LEU A 20 -6.08 -0.71 -13.04
C LEU A 20 -6.33 0.61 -12.29
N TYR A 21 -6.44 1.70 -13.05
CA TYR A 21 -6.65 3.01 -12.47
C TYR A 21 -7.88 3.08 -11.56
N VAL A 22 -7.66 3.60 -10.36
CA VAL A 22 -8.69 3.87 -9.35
C VAL A 22 -9.06 5.34 -9.41
N SER A 23 -10.32 5.63 -9.71
CA SER A 23 -10.81 6.99 -9.92
C SER A 23 -10.55 7.89 -8.69
N GLY A 24 -9.97 9.06 -8.92
CA GLY A 24 -9.63 10.04 -7.87
C GLY A 24 -8.25 9.84 -7.24
N ALA A 25 -7.59 8.70 -7.51
CA ALA A 25 -6.29 8.38 -6.93
C ALA A 25 -5.14 9.23 -7.51
N GLU A 26 -5.32 9.90 -8.63
CA GLU A 26 -4.32 10.77 -9.25
C GLU A 26 -3.89 11.94 -8.36
N THR A 27 -4.68 12.26 -7.32
CA THR A 27 -4.34 13.30 -6.34
C THR A 27 -3.54 12.79 -5.14
N PHE A 28 -3.45 11.47 -4.95
CA PHE A 28 -2.80 10.89 -3.77
C PHE A 28 -1.29 11.10 -3.75
N PRO A 29 -0.55 11.02 -4.86
CA PRO A 29 0.89 11.26 -4.84
C PRO A 29 1.26 12.59 -4.18
N SER A 30 0.63 13.71 -4.58
CA SER A 30 0.93 15.03 -4.01
C SER A 30 0.52 15.14 -2.54
N ARG A 31 -0.63 14.58 -2.15
CA ARG A 31 -1.08 14.56 -0.75
C ARG A 31 -0.13 13.74 0.13
N ILE A 32 0.26 12.55 -0.32
CA ILE A 32 1.17 11.67 0.41
C ILE A 32 2.57 12.29 0.50
N ALA A 33 3.08 12.88 -0.59
CA ALA A 33 4.36 13.58 -0.58
C ALA A 33 4.41 14.70 0.47
N ALA A 34 3.30 15.44 0.65
CA ALA A 34 3.19 16.49 1.68
C ALA A 34 3.21 15.93 3.11
N LEU A 35 2.74 14.69 3.31
CA LEU A 35 2.70 14.05 4.63
C LEU A 35 4.00 13.34 5.00
N VAL A 36 4.77 12.87 4.02
CA VAL A 36 6.02 12.12 4.22
C VAL A 36 6.94 12.75 5.27
N PRO A 37 7.19 14.07 5.31
CA PRO A 37 8.07 14.68 6.30
C PRO A 37 7.62 14.56 7.76
N GLU A 38 6.36 14.17 8.02
CA GLU A 38 5.83 13.97 9.38
C GLU A 38 6.23 12.61 10.00
N TYR A 39 6.84 11.72 9.20
CA TYR A 39 7.15 10.34 9.57
C TYR A 39 8.66 10.08 9.60
N ASP A 40 9.08 9.25 10.54
CA ASP A 40 10.48 8.83 10.67
C ASP A 40 10.83 7.68 9.71
N ASN A 41 9.85 6.83 9.41
CA ASN A 41 10.00 5.68 8.53
C ASN A 41 8.93 5.67 7.44
N VAL A 42 9.34 5.32 6.23
CA VAL A 42 8.45 5.14 5.08
C VAL A 42 8.55 3.69 4.57
N TYR A 43 7.44 2.98 4.61
CA TYR A 43 7.32 1.63 4.06
C TYR A 43 6.47 1.67 2.80
N PHE A 44 7.05 1.25 1.69
CA PHE A 44 6.32 1.01 0.46
C PHE A 44 5.98 -0.47 0.35
N THR A 45 4.73 -0.79 0.07
CA THR A 45 4.36 -2.09 -0.48
C THR A 45 4.14 -1.96 -1.98
N LEU A 46 4.43 -3.00 -2.72
CA LEU A 46 4.43 -2.96 -4.18
C LEU A 46 3.91 -4.29 -4.72
N ASP A 47 2.88 -4.22 -5.57
CA ASP A 47 2.59 -5.32 -6.47
C ASP A 47 3.75 -5.50 -7.45
N TRP A 48 4.25 -6.73 -7.58
CA TRP A 48 5.47 -6.98 -8.33
C TRP A 48 5.37 -8.25 -9.16
N HIS A 49 4.52 -8.21 -10.20
CA HIS A 49 4.07 -9.40 -10.89
C HIS A 49 4.97 -9.81 -12.07
N PRO A 50 5.26 -11.11 -12.25
CA PRO A 50 5.77 -11.62 -13.50
C PRO A 50 4.62 -11.67 -14.55
N LEU A 51 4.96 -11.67 -15.84
CA LEU A 51 3.98 -11.65 -16.94
C LEU A 51 3.00 -12.85 -16.91
N ASN A 52 3.42 -13.97 -16.36
CA ASN A 52 2.64 -15.20 -16.21
C ASN A 52 1.94 -15.32 -14.85
N HIS A 53 1.71 -14.20 -14.14
CA HIS A 53 1.07 -14.21 -12.82
C HIS A 53 -0.38 -14.72 -12.91
N CYS A 54 -0.78 -15.54 -11.93
CA CYS A 54 -2.08 -16.20 -11.89
C CYS A 54 -3.27 -15.24 -11.76
N SER A 55 -3.07 -14.03 -11.24
CA SER A 55 -4.13 -13.03 -11.10
C SER A 55 -4.60 -12.43 -12.43
N PHE A 56 -3.82 -12.54 -13.49
CA PHE A 56 -4.12 -11.93 -14.77
C PHE A 56 -5.15 -12.73 -15.58
N LYS A 57 -6.08 -12.02 -16.23
CA LYS A 57 -7.13 -12.63 -17.06
C LYS A 57 -6.59 -13.62 -18.09
N GLN A 58 -5.47 -13.29 -18.73
CA GLN A 58 -4.81 -14.17 -19.69
C GLN A 58 -4.27 -15.47 -19.11
N ASN A 59 -4.12 -15.55 -17.78
CA ASN A 59 -3.61 -16.70 -17.03
C ASN A 59 -4.70 -17.33 -16.14
N GLY A 60 -5.99 -16.95 -16.36
CA GLY A 60 -7.14 -17.51 -15.63
C GLY A 60 -7.59 -16.70 -14.40
N GLY A 61 -6.96 -15.57 -14.11
CA GLY A 61 -7.35 -14.65 -13.03
C GLY A 61 -8.43 -13.65 -13.44
N ILE A 62 -8.63 -12.63 -12.60
CA ILE A 62 -9.71 -11.65 -12.78
C ILE A 62 -9.20 -10.26 -13.21
N TRP A 63 -7.90 -9.99 -13.06
CA TRP A 63 -7.33 -8.66 -13.30
C TRP A 63 -6.74 -8.51 -14.71
N PRO A 64 -6.73 -7.31 -15.28
CA PRO A 64 -5.86 -7.01 -16.42
C PRO A 64 -4.39 -7.13 -15.99
N VAL A 65 -3.49 -7.18 -16.96
CA VAL A 65 -2.05 -7.12 -16.68
C VAL A 65 -1.72 -5.77 -16.04
N HIS A 66 -1.11 -5.80 -14.86
CA HIS A 66 -0.73 -4.60 -14.09
C HIS A 66 0.54 -4.85 -13.28
N CYS A 67 1.19 -3.79 -12.86
CA CYS A 67 2.36 -3.80 -11.99
C CYS A 67 3.41 -4.86 -12.39
N LEU A 68 3.63 -5.02 -13.71
CA LEU A 68 4.69 -5.90 -14.18
C LEU A 68 6.04 -5.45 -13.65
N LYS A 69 6.84 -6.39 -13.19
CA LYS A 69 8.22 -6.15 -12.70
C LYS A 69 8.97 -5.25 -13.68
N TYR A 70 9.56 -4.17 -13.15
CA TYR A 70 10.38 -3.20 -13.90
C TYR A 70 9.63 -2.38 -14.96
N SER A 71 8.29 -2.44 -15.01
CA SER A 71 7.50 -1.64 -15.95
C SER A 71 7.22 -0.24 -15.43
N TRP A 72 6.76 0.63 -16.32
CA TRP A 72 6.24 1.96 -15.96
C TRP A 72 5.07 1.85 -14.96
N GLY A 73 4.15 0.91 -15.18
CA GLY A 73 2.98 0.70 -14.32
C GLY A 73 3.34 0.30 -12.88
N ALA A 74 4.45 -0.43 -12.70
CA ALA A 74 4.94 -0.84 -11.39
C ALA A 74 5.72 0.26 -10.65
N SER A 75 6.01 1.41 -11.29
CA SER A 75 6.82 2.46 -10.67
C SER A 75 6.02 3.30 -9.69
N LEU A 76 6.73 3.80 -8.66
CA LEU A 76 6.23 4.75 -7.67
C LEU A 76 6.18 6.18 -8.24
N PRO A 77 5.40 7.10 -7.64
CA PRO A 77 5.37 8.50 -8.05
C PRO A 77 6.66 9.23 -7.70
N ASP A 78 7.21 9.95 -8.68
CA ASP A 78 8.48 10.68 -8.53
C ASP A 78 8.43 11.72 -7.40
N GLU A 79 7.29 12.38 -7.20
CA GLU A 79 7.12 13.40 -6.16
C GLU A 79 7.17 12.81 -4.74
N VAL A 80 6.66 11.59 -4.53
CA VAL A 80 6.75 10.90 -3.24
C VAL A 80 8.19 10.46 -2.99
N LEU A 81 8.87 9.92 -4.00
CA LEU A 81 10.29 9.55 -3.90
C LEU A 81 11.17 10.77 -3.59
N ALA A 82 10.92 11.91 -4.23
CA ALA A 82 11.63 13.15 -3.97
C ALA A 82 11.40 13.67 -2.54
N ALA A 83 10.18 13.56 -2.02
CA ALA A 83 9.85 13.95 -0.64
C ALA A 83 10.58 13.07 0.38
N VAL A 84 10.67 11.77 0.13
CA VAL A 84 11.39 10.80 0.97
C VAL A 84 12.88 11.08 0.96
N ASP A 85 13.49 11.31 -0.21
CA ASP A 85 14.92 11.60 -0.33
C ASP A 85 15.28 12.92 0.40
N ALA A 86 14.48 13.96 0.21
CA ALA A 86 14.68 15.25 0.87
C ALA A 86 14.59 15.17 2.40
N SER A 87 13.78 14.27 2.93
CA SER A 87 13.52 14.14 4.37
C SER A 87 14.45 13.15 5.08
N ARG A 88 15.29 12.42 4.34
CA ARG A 88 16.28 11.44 4.85
C ARG A 88 15.69 10.39 5.79
N GLN A 89 14.48 9.90 5.50
CA GLN A 89 13.84 8.89 6.30
C GLN A 89 14.43 7.50 6.09
N HIS A 90 14.13 6.61 7.05
CA HIS A 90 14.37 5.18 6.84
C HIS A 90 13.34 4.60 5.89
N ILE A 91 13.80 4.04 4.76
CA ILE A 91 12.95 3.49 3.72
C ILE A 91 12.99 1.97 3.75
N SER A 92 11.82 1.34 3.60
CA SER A 92 11.71 -0.10 3.41
C SER A 92 10.73 -0.41 2.26
N TYR A 93 11.07 -1.41 1.46
CA TYR A 93 10.22 -1.91 0.38
C TYR A 93 9.77 -3.33 0.69
N TYR A 94 8.50 -3.61 0.42
CA TYR A 94 7.92 -4.95 0.49
C TYR A 94 7.27 -5.28 -0.85
N HIS A 95 7.86 -6.21 -1.58
CA HIS A 95 7.29 -6.71 -2.84
C HIS A 95 6.35 -7.88 -2.54
N LYS A 96 5.17 -7.87 -3.13
CA LYS A 96 4.18 -8.95 -3.04
C LYS A 96 3.72 -9.39 -4.43
N GLY A 97 3.12 -10.59 -4.55
CA GLY A 97 2.71 -11.16 -5.82
C GLY A 97 3.87 -11.42 -6.77
N ASP A 98 5.06 -11.71 -6.25
CA ASP A 98 6.28 -11.94 -7.05
C ASP A 98 6.37 -13.34 -7.65
N ARG A 99 5.50 -14.26 -7.22
CA ARG A 99 5.40 -15.64 -7.69
C ARG A 99 4.24 -15.81 -8.65
N SER A 100 4.46 -16.49 -9.75
CA SER A 100 3.46 -16.65 -10.82
C SER A 100 2.18 -17.41 -10.41
N TYR A 101 2.26 -18.22 -9.35
CA TYR A 101 1.20 -19.15 -8.94
C TYR A 101 0.47 -18.75 -7.65
N GLU A 102 0.85 -17.63 -7.02
CA GLU A 102 0.33 -17.21 -5.72
C GLU A 102 -0.13 -15.75 -5.77
N GLU A 103 -1.40 -15.52 -5.43
CA GLU A 103 -1.93 -14.17 -5.25
C GLU A 103 -1.66 -13.67 -3.82
N GLU A 104 -1.15 -12.46 -3.69
CA GLU A 104 -0.85 -11.82 -2.41
C GLU A 104 -1.38 -10.39 -2.42
N TYR A 105 -2.54 -10.16 -1.81
CA TYR A 105 -3.06 -8.80 -1.63
C TYR A 105 -2.46 -8.12 -0.39
N GLU A 106 -2.37 -8.85 0.73
CA GLU A 106 -1.83 -8.29 1.98
C GLU A 106 -0.31 -8.19 1.96
N ALA A 107 0.22 -7.08 2.43
CA ALA A 107 1.63 -6.95 2.75
C ALA A 107 1.99 -7.70 4.05
N TYR A 108 3.26 -7.96 4.23
CA TYR A 108 3.84 -8.55 5.46
C TYR A 108 3.45 -10.01 5.72
N ARG A 109 3.01 -10.76 4.72
CA ARG A 109 2.87 -12.21 4.82
C ARG A 109 4.20 -12.87 5.19
N LYS A 110 5.29 -12.38 4.63
CA LYS A 110 6.68 -12.82 4.86
C LYS A 110 7.52 -11.70 5.49
N ILE A 111 6.99 -11.09 6.56
CA ILE A 111 7.69 -10.01 7.26
C ILE A 111 8.98 -10.52 7.90
N THR A 112 10.08 -9.78 7.72
CA THR A 112 11.34 -10.07 8.40
C THR A 112 11.30 -9.59 9.86
N ASP A 113 12.13 -10.21 10.73
CA ASP A 113 12.23 -9.80 12.14
C ASP A 113 12.61 -8.32 12.28
N ASN A 114 13.46 -7.81 11.39
CA ASN A 114 13.85 -6.41 11.40
C ASN A 114 12.67 -5.47 11.06
N GLN A 115 11.90 -5.79 10.01
CA GLN A 115 10.69 -5.03 9.65
C GLN A 115 9.66 -5.05 10.78
N LEU A 116 9.40 -6.23 11.35
CA LEU A 116 8.47 -6.37 12.46
C LEU A 116 8.93 -5.58 13.69
N ARG A 117 10.22 -5.61 14.02
CA ARG A 117 10.80 -4.84 15.12
C ARG A 117 10.61 -3.34 14.91
N LEU A 118 10.85 -2.83 13.72
CA LEU A 118 10.66 -1.42 13.39
C LEU A 118 9.19 -1.00 13.52
N LEU A 119 8.26 -1.80 13.00
CA LEU A 119 6.82 -1.56 13.19
C LEU A 119 6.41 -1.59 14.68
N LYS A 120 6.93 -2.55 15.45
CA LYS A 120 6.68 -2.63 16.90
C LYS A 120 7.27 -1.47 17.69
N ASN A 121 8.27 -0.79 17.19
CA ASN A 121 8.87 0.39 17.82
C ASN A 121 8.18 1.70 17.41
N SER A 122 7.25 1.66 16.46
CA SER A 122 6.49 2.85 16.05
C SER A 122 5.37 3.14 17.03
N ASP A 123 5.23 4.40 17.45
CA ASP A 123 4.12 4.88 18.29
C ASP A 123 2.84 5.03 17.46
N GLU A 124 3.00 5.32 16.15
CA GLU A 124 1.94 5.46 15.17
C GLU A 124 2.35 4.75 13.87
N ILE A 125 1.41 4.04 13.27
CA ILE A 125 1.54 3.41 11.95
C ILE A 125 0.40 3.94 11.09
N ALA A 126 0.68 4.98 10.32
CA ALA A 126 -0.26 5.49 9.33
C ALA A 126 -0.31 4.57 8.11
N VAL A 127 -1.51 4.27 7.63
CA VAL A 127 -1.71 3.41 6.45
C VAL A 127 -2.52 4.18 5.42
N CYS A 128 -2.06 4.16 4.16
CA CYS A 128 -2.72 4.79 3.02
C CYS A 128 -2.40 4.04 1.72
N GLY A 129 -3.00 4.46 0.61
CA GLY A 129 -2.72 3.92 -0.72
C GLY A 129 -3.88 3.20 -1.37
N LEU A 130 -3.63 2.12 -2.11
CA LEU A 130 -4.59 1.48 -3.01
C LEU A 130 -4.54 -0.06 -2.90
N CYS A 131 -5.68 -0.81 -2.91
CA CYS A 131 -7.04 -0.29 -2.77
C CYS A 131 -7.60 -0.63 -1.39
N GLY A 132 -8.48 0.22 -0.85
CA GLY A 132 -9.07 0.06 0.48
C GLY A 132 -9.82 -1.26 0.67
N ASP A 133 -10.51 -1.70 -0.36
CA ASP A 133 -11.28 -2.94 -0.41
C ASP A 133 -10.42 -4.21 -0.65
N TYR A 134 -9.15 -4.05 -1.03
CA TYR A 134 -8.19 -5.13 -1.27
C TYR A 134 -6.89 -4.93 -0.46
N CYS A 135 -5.84 -4.45 -1.11
CA CYS A 135 -4.48 -4.46 -0.56
C CYS A 135 -4.36 -3.66 0.73
N VAL A 136 -4.97 -2.47 0.83
CA VAL A 136 -4.93 -1.65 2.05
C VAL A 136 -5.69 -2.34 3.18
N GLY A 137 -6.94 -2.75 2.92
CA GLY A 137 -7.77 -3.40 3.93
C GLY A 137 -7.16 -4.69 4.48
N LEU A 138 -6.62 -5.54 3.59
CA LEU A 138 -5.96 -6.79 3.99
C LEU A 138 -4.62 -6.55 4.68
N THR A 139 -3.86 -5.52 4.26
CA THR A 139 -2.64 -5.11 4.98
C THR A 139 -2.97 -4.62 6.39
N ILE A 140 -4.04 -3.84 6.57
CA ILE A 140 -4.52 -3.41 7.90
C ILE A 140 -4.87 -4.64 8.76
N LYS A 141 -5.63 -5.60 8.22
CA LYS A 141 -5.95 -6.84 8.94
C LYS A 141 -4.69 -7.60 9.35
N ARG A 142 -3.70 -7.66 8.45
CA ARG A 142 -2.41 -8.29 8.77
C ARG A 142 -1.65 -7.58 9.87
N LEU A 143 -1.63 -6.24 9.88
CA LEU A 143 -1.02 -5.47 10.97
C LEU A 143 -1.73 -5.70 12.31
N ILE A 144 -3.06 -5.87 12.30
CA ILE A 144 -3.84 -6.22 13.50
C ILE A 144 -3.43 -7.61 14.02
N GLU A 145 -3.32 -8.62 13.15
CA GLU A 145 -2.85 -9.96 13.50
C GLU A 145 -1.44 -9.97 14.11
N LEU A 146 -0.58 -9.04 13.67
CA LEU A 146 0.76 -8.84 14.22
C LEU A 146 0.77 -8.12 15.58
N GLY A 147 -0.42 -7.79 16.14
CA GLY A 147 -0.57 -7.14 17.44
C GLY A 147 -0.32 -5.63 17.42
N LEU A 148 -0.50 -4.97 16.26
CA LEU A 148 -0.19 -3.55 16.08
C LEU A 148 -1.43 -2.66 16.03
N LYS A 149 -2.63 -3.20 16.31
CA LYS A 149 -3.92 -2.53 16.18
C LYS A 149 -3.97 -1.11 16.75
N ASP A 150 -3.53 -0.94 17.99
CA ASP A 150 -3.69 0.32 18.73
C ASP A 150 -2.83 1.47 18.17
N ARG A 151 -1.89 1.15 17.28
CA ARG A 151 -0.96 2.08 16.62
C ARG A 151 -1.43 2.50 15.24
N ILE A 152 -2.40 1.78 14.65
CA ILE A 152 -2.87 2.02 13.29
C ILE A 152 -3.69 3.31 13.22
N VAL A 153 -3.36 4.14 12.23
CA VAL A 153 -4.14 5.31 11.82
C VAL A 153 -4.38 5.21 10.32
N VAL A 154 -5.62 5.15 9.87
CA VAL A 154 -5.96 5.10 8.44
C VAL A 154 -6.08 6.52 7.90
N LEU A 155 -5.28 6.86 6.89
CA LEU A 155 -5.32 8.16 6.20
C LEU A 155 -6.38 8.10 5.09
N LYS A 156 -7.63 8.39 5.43
CA LYS A 156 -8.78 8.23 4.54
C LYS A 156 -8.67 9.07 3.27
N ASP A 157 -8.20 10.31 3.38
CA ASP A 157 -8.07 11.24 2.24
C ASP A 157 -6.93 10.85 1.27
N CYS A 158 -6.15 9.84 1.63
CA CYS A 158 -5.06 9.28 0.84
C CYS A 158 -5.26 7.78 0.56
N THR A 159 -6.49 7.28 0.68
CA THR A 159 -6.82 5.87 0.43
C THR A 159 -8.02 5.79 -0.51
N GLY A 160 -7.83 5.13 -1.64
CA GLY A 160 -8.89 4.89 -2.63
C GLY A 160 -9.34 3.43 -2.63
N SER A 161 -10.59 3.20 -3.03
CA SER A 161 -11.20 1.87 -3.17
C SER A 161 -11.78 1.68 -4.57
N ILE A 162 -11.92 0.43 -5.00
CA ILE A 162 -12.64 0.07 -6.23
C ILE A 162 -14.14 0.07 -5.97
N ASP A 163 -14.55 -0.37 -4.78
CA ASP A 163 -15.92 -0.27 -4.31
C ASP A 163 -16.28 1.18 -3.89
N ASP A 164 -17.43 1.37 -3.26
CA ASP A 164 -17.88 2.66 -2.71
C ASP A 164 -17.18 3.06 -1.40
N GLY A 165 -16.12 2.36 -0.99
CA GLY A 165 -15.39 2.56 0.25
C GLY A 165 -15.97 1.81 1.45
N SER A 166 -17.11 1.13 1.29
CA SER A 166 -17.82 0.46 2.39
C SER A 166 -17.00 -0.68 3.03
N THR A 167 -16.20 -1.40 2.24
CA THR A 167 -15.32 -2.45 2.76
C THR A 167 -14.28 -1.91 3.73
N LEU A 168 -13.61 -0.82 3.37
CA LEU A 168 -12.61 -0.19 4.25
C LEU A 168 -13.27 0.40 5.50
N GLU A 169 -14.41 1.08 5.36
CA GLU A 169 -15.17 1.64 6.49
C GLU A 169 -15.62 0.53 7.46
N GLY A 170 -16.02 -0.63 6.92
CA GLY A 170 -16.32 -1.82 7.72
C GLY A 170 -15.12 -2.26 8.56
N ILE A 171 -13.93 -2.38 7.95
CA ILE A 171 -12.69 -2.76 8.66
C ILE A 171 -12.35 -1.75 9.76
N ILE A 172 -12.45 -0.44 9.45
CA ILE A 172 -12.18 0.65 10.40
C ILE A 172 -13.13 0.56 11.60
N SER A 173 -14.43 0.44 11.32
CA SER A 173 -15.50 0.42 12.33
C SER A 173 -15.43 -0.80 13.23
N GLU A 174 -15.35 -2.01 12.64
CA GLU A 174 -15.25 -3.29 13.38
C GLU A 174 -14.06 -3.33 14.32
N ASN A 175 -12.95 -2.76 13.90
CA ASN A 175 -11.71 -2.75 14.67
C ASN A 175 -11.52 -1.46 15.49
N LYS A 176 -12.44 -0.48 15.41
CA LYS A 176 -12.34 0.81 16.10
C LYS A 176 -11.00 1.50 15.84
N LEU A 177 -10.56 1.50 14.57
CA LEU A 177 -9.29 2.09 14.18
C LEU A 177 -9.38 3.62 14.19
N LYS A 178 -8.25 4.27 14.47
CA LYS A 178 -8.13 5.71 14.33
C LYS A 178 -8.08 6.09 12.85
N THR A 179 -8.64 7.25 12.50
CA THR A 179 -8.60 7.83 11.15
C THR A 179 -8.07 9.25 11.17
N ARG A 180 -7.57 9.67 10.05
CA ARG A 180 -7.14 11.05 9.77
C ARG A 180 -7.43 11.38 8.31
#